data_5bdb269652851e5072cf614b1dc1bb94
#
_entry.id   5bdb269652851e5072cf614b1dc1bb94
#
_cell.length_a   1.000
_cell.length_b   1.000
_cell.length_c   1.000
_cell.angle_alpha   90.00
_cell.angle_beta   90.00
_cell.angle_gamma   90.00
#
_symmetry.space_group_name_H-M   'P 1'
#
loop_
_entity.id
_entity.type
_entity.pdbx_description
1 polymer ?
#
loop_
_entity_poly.entity_id
_entity_poly.type
_entity_poly.pdbx_seq_one_letter_code
_entity_poly.pdbx_strand_id
1 'polypeptide(L)'
;RALCEVETQSTRPDAQYHPLVESDDFSEWNPEQKRLFGTFGWKSCWQFNHEPELSWIENDAEKGCLRMSCKKQCKNVTQAVNTITQRMKFPMCITEVTVDAEGIKDGDYAGMCALQGCYGMAAVTKRDGQMLLVMRSLEEEHDSIEGNQGNSEEIEWEAVSVESSRIRIRLEADFQNQHDKVRFLYWSDEKWKQIGPWHQLYFKMDHFTGCRVGLFAYA
;
A
#
# COMPACT_ATOMS: atom_id res chain seq x y z
N ARG A 1 -4.54 -28.19 8.39
CA ARG A 1 -5.89 -28.29 7.78
C ARG A 1 -6.47 -26.88 7.78
N ALA A 2 -6.75 -26.33 6.60
CA ALA A 2 -7.52 -25.11 6.51
C ALA A 2 -8.87 -25.36 7.22
N LEU A 3 -9.27 -24.42 8.08
CA LEU A 3 -10.65 -24.36 8.55
C LEU A 3 -11.49 -24.06 7.33
N CYS A 4 -12.24 -25.07 6.91
CA CYS A 4 -13.21 -24.92 5.87
C CYS A 4 -14.35 -24.02 6.39
N GLU A 5 -15.14 -23.53 5.49
CA GLU A 5 -16.25 -22.63 5.71
C GLU A 5 -17.06 -22.97 6.97
N VAL A 6 -17.27 -21.96 7.79
CA VAL A 6 -18.15 -22.05 8.96
C VAL A 6 -19.40 -21.24 8.63
N GLU A 7 -20.55 -21.91 8.58
CA GLU A 7 -21.82 -21.22 8.47
C GLU A 7 -22.06 -20.41 9.75
N THR A 8 -22.16 -19.10 9.60
CA THR A 8 -22.51 -18.21 10.70
C THR A 8 -23.82 -17.48 10.37
N GLN A 9 -24.69 -17.31 11.34
CA GLN A 9 -25.83 -16.43 11.20
C GLN A 9 -25.62 -15.18 12.05
N SER A 10 -25.85 -14.00 11.41
CA SER A 10 -25.90 -12.76 12.16
C SER A 10 -27.18 -12.76 13.05
N THR A 11 -27.03 -12.23 14.25
CA THR A 11 -28.18 -11.94 15.12
C THR A 11 -28.96 -10.71 14.65
N ARG A 12 -28.46 -10.01 13.67
CA ARG A 12 -29.10 -8.85 13.05
C ARG A 12 -29.69 -9.26 11.70
N PRO A 13 -31.01 -9.19 11.53
CA PRO A 13 -31.68 -9.64 10.29
C PRO A 13 -31.34 -8.76 9.07
N ASP A 14 -30.88 -7.54 9.30
CA ASP A 14 -30.47 -6.55 8.29
C ASP A 14 -28.95 -6.51 8.06
N ALA A 15 -28.21 -7.47 8.62
CA ALA A 15 -26.76 -7.50 8.48
C ALA A 15 -26.35 -7.74 7.03
N GLN A 16 -25.54 -6.82 6.51
CA GLN A 16 -24.89 -6.96 5.21
C GLN A 16 -23.43 -7.39 5.41
N TYR A 17 -23.02 -8.41 4.67
CA TYR A 17 -21.65 -8.90 4.68
C TYR A 17 -20.85 -8.19 3.58
N HIS A 18 -19.79 -7.52 3.97
CA HIS A 18 -18.88 -6.87 3.06
C HIS A 18 -17.55 -7.64 2.97
N PRO A 19 -16.95 -7.75 1.79
CA PRO A 19 -15.63 -8.37 1.64
C PRO A 19 -14.59 -7.66 2.48
N LEU A 20 -13.65 -8.42 3.05
CA LEU A 20 -12.48 -7.85 3.74
C LEU A 20 -11.44 -7.29 2.78
N VAL A 21 -11.47 -7.77 1.54
CA VAL A 21 -10.56 -7.35 0.45
C VAL A 21 -11.32 -7.41 -0.86
N GLU A 22 -11.31 -6.32 -1.60
CA GLU A 22 -11.95 -6.21 -2.90
C GLU A 22 -11.27 -5.18 -3.80
N SER A 23 -11.54 -5.26 -5.10
CA SER A 23 -11.15 -4.22 -6.04
C SER A 23 -12.00 -2.97 -5.86
N ASP A 24 -11.40 -1.81 -6.08
CA ASP A 24 -12.08 -0.54 -6.00
C ASP A 24 -11.64 0.35 -7.16
N ASP A 25 -12.60 0.88 -7.90
CA ASP A 25 -12.37 1.87 -8.94
C ASP A 25 -12.64 3.30 -8.45
N PHE A 26 -12.92 3.46 -7.15
CA PHE A 26 -13.23 4.73 -6.50
C PHE A 26 -14.41 5.51 -7.10
N SER A 27 -15.28 4.83 -7.87
CA SER A 27 -16.50 5.42 -8.42
C SER A 27 -17.62 5.53 -7.36
N GLU A 28 -17.57 4.70 -6.32
CA GLU A 28 -18.53 4.66 -5.24
C GLU A 28 -17.95 5.36 -4.00
N TRP A 29 -18.48 6.55 -3.70
CA TRP A 29 -18.15 7.25 -2.48
C TRP A 29 -19.41 7.81 -1.83
N ASN A 30 -19.64 7.45 -0.56
CA ASN A 30 -20.79 7.92 0.19
C ASN A 30 -20.34 8.75 1.40
N PRO A 31 -20.36 10.08 1.30
CA PRO A 31 -19.92 10.96 2.39
C PRO A 31 -20.81 10.88 3.64
N GLU A 32 -22.04 10.38 3.54
CA GLU A 32 -22.93 10.22 4.69
C GLU A 32 -22.50 9.03 5.57
N GLN A 33 -21.82 8.05 5.02
CA GLN A 33 -21.27 6.90 5.75
C GLN A 33 -19.97 7.22 6.51
N LYS A 34 -19.50 8.46 6.48
CA LYS A 34 -18.23 8.90 7.08
C LYS A 34 -18.03 8.49 8.55
N ARG A 35 -19.09 8.20 9.29
CA ARG A 35 -19.03 7.90 10.73
C ARG A 35 -19.23 6.43 11.09
N LEU A 36 -19.70 5.61 10.16
CA LEU A 36 -19.90 4.20 10.43
C LEU A 36 -18.64 3.43 10.03
N PHE A 37 -17.97 2.87 11.01
CA PHE A 37 -16.82 1.97 10.84
C PHE A 37 -15.48 2.58 10.37
N GLY A 38 -15.28 3.90 10.45
CA GLY A 38 -14.02 4.52 10.06
C GLY A 38 -13.69 4.44 8.57
N THR A 39 -14.69 4.21 7.71
CA THR A 39 -14.50 4.07 6.26
C THR A 39 -14.42 5.40 5.54
N PHE A 40 -14.81 6.49 6.18
CA PHE A 40 -14.81 7.84 5.61
C PHE A 40 -15.52 7.97 4.25
N GLY A 41 -16.47 7.09 3.97
CA GLY A 41 -17.25 7.07 2.73
C GLY A 41 -16.74 6.14 1.64
N TRP A 42 -15.59 5.51 1.81
CA TRP A 42 -15.07 4.46 0.93
C TRP A 42 -15.61 3.06 1.30
N LYS A 43 -15.32 2.09 0.46
CA LYS A 43 -15.64 0.69 0.74
C LYS A 43 -15.03 0.24 2.07
N SER A 44 -15.72 -0.64 2.77
CA SER A 44 -15.33 -1.11 4.11
C SER A 44 -14.01 -1.90 4.16
N CYS A 45 -13.50 -2.33 3.02
CA CYS A 45 -12.18 -2.98 2.90
C CYS A 45 -11.01 -2.01 3.13
N TRP A 46 -11.22 -0.69 2.96
CA TRP A 46 -10.19 0.32 3.16
C TRP A 46 -10.07 0.74 4.62
N GLN A 47 -8.85 0.89 5.07
CA GLN A 47 -8.50 1.39 6.40
C GLN A 47 -7.32 2.34 6.29
N PHE A 48 -7.39 3.47 6.98
CA PHE A 48 -6.22 4.33 7.12
C PHE A 48 -5.21 3.70 8.07
N ASN A 49 -3.92 3.87 7.74
CA ASN A 49 -2.83 3.42 8.61
C ASN A 49 -2.65 4.32 9.84
N HIS A 50 -2.95 5.61 9.70
CA HIS A 50 -2.96 6.63 10.74
C HIS A 50 -4.27 7.40 10.71
N GLU A 51 -4.46 8.30 11.66
CA GLU A 51 -5.55 9.26 11.59
C GLU A 51 -5.38 10.12 10.33
N PRO A 52 -6.38 10.15 9.42
CA PRO A 52 -6.25 10.83 8.14
C PRO A 52 -6.42 12.35 8.26
N GLU A 53 -5.71 13.07 7.40
CA GLU A 53 -6.03 14.48 7.12
C GLU A 53 -6.91 14.54 5.86
N LEU A 54 -8.21 14.55 6.07
CA LEU A 54 -9.19 14.42 4.99
C LEU A 54 -9.17 15.57 3.97
N SER A 55 -8.60 16.72 4.33
CA SER A 55 -8.44 17.85 3.40
C SER A 55 -7.34 17.61 2.36
N TRP A 56 -6.55 16.54 2.48
CA TRP A 56 -5.47 16.18 1.57
C TRP A 56 -5.78 14.96 0.71
N ILE A 57 -6.97 14.39 0.87
CA ILE A 57 -7.43 13.25 0.09
C ILE A 57 -8.82 13.55 -0.47
N GLU A 58 -8.99 13.29 -1.75
CA GLU A 58 -10.22 13.57 -2.47
C GLU A 58 -10.60 12.35 -3.33
N ASN A 59 -11.87 11.99 -3.30
CA ASN A 59 -12.43 11.00 -4.19
C ASN A 59 -13.10 11.69 -5.38
N ASP A 60 -12.56 11.51 -6.57
CA ASP A 60 -13.17 11.96 -7.82
C ASP A 60 -13.95 10.78 -8.45
N ALA A 61 -15.20 10.62 -8.01
CA ALA A 61 -16.03 9.50 -8.40
C ALA A 61 -16.38 9.53 -9.93
N GLU A 62 -16.41 10.71 -10.53
CA GLU A 62 -16.68 10.84 -11.97
C GLU A 62 -15.52 10.29 -12.80
N LYS A 63 -14.29 10.48 -12.34
CA LYS A 63 -13.09 9.95 -12.97
C LYS A 63 -12.66 8.57 -12.46
N GLY A 64 -13.33 8.07 -11.43
CA GLY A 64 -12.95 6.81 -10.79
C GLY A 64 -11.52 6.87 -10.26
N CYS A 65 -11.18 7.88 -9.47
CA CYS A 65 -9.85 8.00 -8.91
C CYS A 65 -9.83 8.62 -7.52
N LEU A 66 -8.82 8.22 -6.76
CA LEU A 66 -8.48 8.76 -5.47
C LEU A 66 -7.28 9.69 -5.63
N ARG A 67 -7.40 10.95 -5.17
CA ARG A 67 -6.32 11.93 -5.18
C ARG A 67 -5.74 12.11 -3.81
N MET A 68 -4.43 12.01 -3.70
CA MET A 68 -3.68 12.30 -2.49
C MET A 68 -2.74 13.49 -2.71
N SER A 69 -2.72 14.42 -1.77
CA SER A 69 -1.82 15.58 -1.81
C SER A 69 -0.61 15.33 -0.92
N CYS A 70 0.60 15.47 -1.47
CA CYS A 70 1.86 15.43 -0.74
C CYS A 70 2.09 16.76 -0.02
N LYS A 71 1.62 16.89 1.22
CA LYS A 71 1.72 18.14 2.00
C LYS A 71 2.59 18.01 3.25
N LYS A 72 3.07 16.81 3.55
CA LYS A 72 3.94 16.56 4.70
C LYS A 72 5.22 15.93 4.23
N GLN A 73 6.34 16.52 4.65
CA GLN A 73 7.65 15.89 4.50
C GLN A 73 7.76 14.71 5.46
N CYS A 74 8.08 13.55 4.90
CA CYS A 74 8.22 12.31 5.64
C CYS A 74 9.56 11.69 5.35
N LYS A 75 10.17 11.06 6.37
CA LYS A 75 11.41 10.31 6.16
C LYS A 75 11.16 9.07 5.30
N ASN A 76 9.98 8.48 5.43
CA ASN A 76 9.61 7.25 4.75
C ASN A 76 8.08 7.05 4.78
N VAL A 77 7.62 5.98 4.13
CA VAL A 77 6.18 5.67 3.97
C VAL A 77 5.43 5.46 5.29
N THR A 78 6.11 5.05 6.38
CA THR A 78 5.45 4.85 7.67
C THR A 78 4.92 6.14 8.29
N GLN A 79 5.44 7.28 7.85
CA GLN A 79 5.02 8.61 8.31
C GLN A 79 4.01 9.28 7.37
N ALA A 80 3.69 8.64 6.24
CA ALA A 80 2.72 9.16 5.27
C ALA A 80 1.31 9.21 5.87
N VAL A 81 0.67 10.38 5.88
CA VAL A 81 -0.56 10.64 6.65
C VAL A 81 -1.75 9.87 6.10
N ASN A 82 -1.95 9.90 4.79
CA ASN A 82 -3.16 9.36 4.16
C ASN A 82 -2.94 7.99 3.50
N THR A 83 -2.04 7.19 4.03
CA THR A 83 -1.88 5.82 3.55
C THR A 83 -3.15 5.01 3.83
N ILE A 84 -3.83 4.59 2.76
CA ILE A 84 -4.98 3.69 2.84
C ILE A 84 -4.55 2.25 2.57
N THR A 85 -5.10 1.32 3.31
CA THR A 85 -4.64 -0.06 3.28
C THR A 85 -5.76 -1.06 3.16
N GLN A 86 -5.46 -2.19 2.53
CA GLN A 86 -6.28 -3.42 2.59
C GLN A 86 -5.45 -4.58 3.13
N ARG A 87 -6.14 -5.61 3.62
CA ARG A 87 -5.50 -6.85 4.04
C ARG A 87 -4.96 -7.62 2.85
N MET A 88 -3.87 -8.36 3.04
CA MET A 88 -3.42 -9.33 2.05
C MET A 88 -4.18 -10.65 2.20
N LYS A 89 -4.47 -11.31 1.08
CA LYS A 89 -5.09 -12.64 1.05
C LYS A 89 -4.02 -13.73 1.11
N PHE A 90 -4.27 -14.74 1.93
CA PHE A 90 -3.51 -15.98 1.97
C PHE A 90 -4.14 -16.99 0.98
N PRO A 91 -3.38 -17.88 0.30
CA PRO A 91 -1.91 -18.07 0.40
C PRO A 91 -1.10 -17.18 -0.54
N MET A 92 -1.73 -16.52 -1.46
CA MET A 92 -1.12 -15.58 -2.42
C MET A 92 -2.01 -14.35 -2.56
N CYS A 93 -1.37 -13.21 -2.76
CA CYS A 93 -2.07 -11.94 -2.99
C CYS A 93 -1.44 -11.22 -4.18
N ILE A 94 -2.26 -10.85 -5.14
CA ILE A 94 -1.86 -9.98 -6.26
C ILE A 94 -2.71 -8.73 -6.20
N THR A 95 -2.06 -7.58 -6.19
CA THR A 95 -2.71 -6.27 -6.17
C THR A 95 -2.09 -5.36 -7.21
N GLU A 96 -2.93 -4.61 -7.91
CA GLU A 96 -2.49 -3.66 -8.92
C GLU A 96 -3.06 -2.27 -8.63
N VAL A 97 -2.30 -1.25 -8.99
CA VAL A 97 -2.72 0.14 -8.99
C VAL A 97 -2.16 0.85 -10.21
N THR A 98 -2.91 1.80 -10.76
CA THR A 98 -2.38 2.78 -11.70
C THR A 98 -2.17 4.07 -10.92
N VAL A 99 -0.92 4.49 -10.80
CA VAL A 99 -0.53 5.77 -10.18
C VAL A 99 -0.43 6.80 -11.29
N ASP A 100 -1.13 7.92 -11.15
CA ASP A 100 -0.94 9.11 -11.97
C ASP A 100 -0.19 10.15 -11.15
N ALA A 101 1.05 10.36 -11.50
CA ALA A 101 1.99 11.24 -10.81
C ALA A 101 2.27 12.54 -11.56
N GLU A 102 1.34 13.01 -12.41
CA GLU A 102 1.52 14.24 -13.21
C GLU A 102 1.89 15.44 -12.32
N GLY A 103 1.24 15.56 -11.15
CA GLY A 103 1.46 16.65 -10.19
C GLY A 103 2.62 16.47 -9.22
N ILE A 104 3.41 15.39 -9.33
CA ILE A 104 4.47 15.07 -8.38
C ILE A 104 5.65 16.05 -8.50
N LYS A 105 6.22 16.45 -7.37
CA LYS A 105 7.39 17.34 -7.30
C LYS A 105 8.66 16.56 -7.02
N ASP A 106 9.79 17.21 -7.19
CA ASP A 106 11.08 16.61 -6.83
C ASP A 106 11.10 16.26 -5.33
N GLY A 107 11.41 15.00 -5.03
CA GLY A 107 11.44 14.45 -3.68
C GLY A 107 10.12 13.85 -3.17
N ASP A 108 8.99 14.08 -3.87
CA ASP A 108 7.72 13.42 -3.54
C ASP A 108 7.74 11.95 -3.96
N TYR A 109 6.95 11.13 -3.26
CA TYR A 109 6.75 9.71 -3.56
C TYR A 109 5.26 9.37 -3.57
N ALA A 110 4.82 8.64 -4.58
CA ALA A 110 3.45 8.10 -4.65
C ALA A 110 3.47 6.67 -5.21
N GLY A 111 2.77 5.75 -4.57
CA GLY A 111 2.82 4.35 -4.99
C GLY A 111 2.09 3.37 -4.11
N MET A 112 2.64 2.16 -4.10
CA MET A 112 2.11 1.01 -3.38
C MET A 112 3.19 0.39 -2.49
N CYS A 113 2.80 -0.08 -1.30
CA CYS A 113 3.70 -0.75 -0.37
C CYS A 113 3.10 -2.05 0.20
N ALA A 114 4.00 -2.94 0.59
CA ALA A 114 3.73 -4.00 1.56
C ALA A 114 4.07 -3.43 2.94
N LEU A 115 3.04 -3.02 3.68
CA LEU A 115 3.20 -2.22 4.89
C LEU A 115 3.28 -3.09 6.13
N GLN A 116 4.42 -3.01 6.78
CA GLN A 116 4.74 -3.53 8.10
C GLN A 116 5.73 -2.58 8.77
N GLY A 117 6.27 -2.91 9.94
CA GLY A 117 7.37 -2.18 10.56
C GLY A 117 8.59 -2.13 9.63
N CYS A 118 9.01 -3.28 9.08
CA CYS A 118 9.87 -3.36 7.89
C CYS A 118 8.98 -3.48 6.66
N TYR A 119 9.13 -2.61 5.71
CA TYR A 119 8.25 -2.52 4.54
C TYR A 119 9.05 -2.59 3.25
N GLY A 120 8.38 -3.03 2.18
CA GLY A 120 8.82 -2.82 0.82
C GLY A 120 7.84 -1.91 0.08
N MET A 121 8.33 -1.08 -0.83
CA MET A 121 7.48 -0.22 -1.64
C MET A 121 7.99 -0.06 -3.08
N ALA A 122 7.05 0.14 -4.01
CA ALA A 122 7.32 0.67 -5.33
C ALA A 122 6.60 2.01 -5.49
N ALA A 123 7.33 3.04 -5.87
CA ALA A 123 6.80 4.39 -5.95
C ALA A 123 7.32 5.15 -7.17
N VAL A 124 6.45 5.99 -7.73
CA VAL A 124 6.87 7.04 -8.65
C VAL A 124 7.42 8.20 -7.81
N THR A 125 8.55 8.73 -8.24
CA THR A 125 9.19 9.91 -7.66
C THR A 125 9.75 10.80 -8.77
N LYS A 126 10.16 12.01 -8.41
CA LYS A 126 10.83 12.92 -9.32
C LYS A 126 12.16 13.37 -8.72
N ARG A 127 13.22 13.36 -9.52
CA ARG A 127 14.56 13.83 -9.14
C ARG A 127 15.16 14.63 -10.28
N ASP A 128 15.57 15.85 -9.98
CA ASP A 128 16.15 16.78 -10.96
C ASP A 128 15.26 16.94 -12.22
N GLY A 129 13.95 16.97 -11.99
CA GLY A 129 12.96 17.05 -13.06
C GLY A 129 12.68 15.73 -13.78
N GLN A 130 13.44 14.67 -13.55
CA GLN A 130 13.26 13.36 -14.17
C GLN A 130 12.31 12.49 -13.35
N MET A 131 11.34 11.85 -14.02
CA MET A 131 10.44 10.92 -13.39
C MET A 131 11.03 9.52 -13.33
N LEU A 132 10.99 8.92 -12.15
CA LEU A 132 11.54 7.61 -11.85
C LEU A 132 10.48 6.74 -11.18
N LEU A 133 10.51 5.45 -11.48
CA LEU A 133 9.90 4.43 -10.63
C LEU A 133 11.02 3.79 -9.81
N VAL A 134 10.85 3.73 -8.49
CA VAL A 134 11.84 3.20 -7.56
C VAL A 134 11.27 2.05 -6.74
N MET A 135 12.11 1.09 -6.40
CA MET A 135 11.82 0.09 -5.37
C MET A 135 12.70 0.37 -4.14
N ARG A 136 12.07 0.53 -2.99
CA ARG A 136 12.74 0.78 -1.71
C ARG A 136 12.21 -0.16 -0.65
N SER A 137 13.03 -0.47 0.33
CA SER A 137 12.63 -1.20 1.52
C SER A 137 13.30 -0.69 2.77
N LEU A 138 12.63 -0.88 3.89
CA LEU A 138 13.21 -0.79 5.22
C LEU A 138 13.33 -2.21 5.76
N GLU A 139 14.56 -2.66 5.99
CA GLU A 139 14.85 -3.98 6.54
C GLU A 139 15.34 -3.87 7.97
N GLU A 140 15.12 -4.89 8.77
CA GLU A 140 15.68 -4.97 10.10
C GLU A 140 17.17 -5.36 10.03
N GLU A 141 18.01 -4.67 10.79
CA GLU A 141 19.34 -5.18 11.07
C GLU A 141 19.23 -6.47 11.90
N HIS A 142 19.73 -7.56 11.36
CA HIS A 142 19.68 -8.90 11.98
C HIS A 142 20.57 -9.06 13.24
N ASP A 143 21.26 -8.03 13.69
CA ASP A 143 22.33 -8.13 14.71
C ASP A 143 22.04 -7.48 16.08
N SER A 144 20.81 -7.20 16.45
CA SER A 144 20.55 -6.66 17.80
C SER A 144 20.03 -7.71 18.77
N ILE A 145 20.93 -8.52 19.32
CA ILE A 145 20.70 -9.28 20.59
C ILE A 145 20.57 -8.33 21.78
N GLU A 146 20.95 -7.09 21.66
CA GLU A 146 20.83 -6.04 22.67
C GLU A 146 19.93 -4.93 22.20
N GLY A 147 18.82 -4.72 22.90
CA GLY A 147 17.73 -3.77 22.74
C GLY A 147 18.03 -2.30 22.36
N ASN A 148 19.03 -2.05 21.56
CA ASN A 148 19.24 -0.79 20.89
C ASN A 148 18.43 -0.78 19.59
N GLN A 149 17.56 0.21 19.43
CA GLN A 149 16.93 0.53 18.16
C GLN A 149 18.05 0.81 17.15
N GLY A 150 18.41 -0.19 16.35
CA GLY A 150 19.31 -0.03 15.23
C GLY A 150 18.75 1.05 14.30
N ASN A 151 19.62 1.89 13.77
CA ASN A 151 19.27 2.84 12.71
C ASN A 151 19.00 2.03 11.43
N SER A 152 17.77 1.50 11.30
CA SER A 152 17.34 0.89 10.05
C SER A 152 17.22 1.99 9.00
N GLU A 153 18.13 2.01 8.04
CA GLU A 153 18.07 2.93 6.91
C GLU A 153 17.26 2.31 5.78
N GLU A 154 16.47 3.14 5.10
CA GLU A 154 15.74 2.73 3.93
C GLU A 154 16.70 2.54 2.75
N ILE A 155 16.65 1.37 2.11
CA ILE A 155 17.50 1.00 0.99
C ILE A 155 16.72 1.22 -0.30
N GLU A 156 17.31 1.94 -1.26
CA GLU A 156 16.84 1.98 -2.63
C GLU A 156 17.56 0.92 -3.45
N TRP A 157 16.82 -0.08 -3.91
CA TRP A 157 17.35 -1.22 -4.64
C TRP A 157 17.48 -0.97 -6.14
N GLU A 158 16.51 -0.27 -6.69
CA GLU A 158 16.46 -0.01 -8.12
C GLU A 158 15.66 1.26 -8.41
N ALA A 159 16.11 2.00 -9.42
CA ALA A 159 15.43 3.15 -9.98
C ALA A 159 15.45 3.06 -11.50
N VAL A 160 14.28 3.16 -12.13
CA VAL A 160 14.13 3.14 -13.58
C VAL A 160 13.47 4.42 -14.06
N SER A 161 13.98 5.00 -15.13
CA SER A 161 13.35 6.16 -15.78
C SER A 161 12.04 5.76 -16.42
N VAL A 162 11.02 6.60 -16.23
CA VAL A 162 9.70 6.42 -16.83
C VAL A 162 9.30 7.67 -17.60
N GLU A 163 8.77 7.48 -18.81
CA GLU A 163 8.38 8.59 -19.68
C GLU A 163 6.95 9.07 -19.40
N SER A 164 6.10 8.15 -18.92
CA SER A 164 4.69 8.43 -18.62
C SER A 164 4.53 8.81 -17.14
N SER A 165 3.66 9.78 -16.86
CA SER A 165 3.19 10.05 -15.50
C SER A 165 2.28 8.95 -14.95
N ARG A 166 1.68 8.15 -15.84
CA ARG A 166 0.77 7.06 -15.46
C ARG A 166 1.48 5.73 -15.52
N ILE A 167 1.76 5.19 -14.34
CA ILE A 167 2.49 3.95 -14.15
C ILE A 167 1.58 2.92 -13.51
N ARG A 168 1.50 1.75 -14.11
CA ARG A 168 0.79 0.60 -13.55
C ARG A 168 1.75 -0.25 -12.75
N ILE A 169 1.48 -0.39 -11.45
CA ILE A 169 2.31 -1.11 -10.49
C ILE A 169 1.54 -2.34 -10.00
N ARG A 170 2.23 -3.45 -9.82
CA ARG A 170 1.72 -4.69 -9.25
C ARG A 170 2.59 -5.10 -8.05
N LEU A 171 1.94 -5.53 -6.99
CA LEU A 171 2.52 -6.23 -5.87
C LEU A 171 2.06 -7.68 -5.93
N GLU A 172 2.98 -8.61 -5.78
CA GLU A 172 2.72 -10.03 -5.64
C GLU A 172 3.31 -10.54 -4.33
N ALA A 173 2.44 -11.05 -3.45
CA ALA A 173 2.83 -11.64 -2.18
C ALA A 173 2.66 -13.16 -2.23
N ASP A 174 3.65 -13.88 -1.71
CA ASP A 174 3.67 -15.34 -1.59
C ASP A 174 3.87 -15.74 -0.13
N PHE A 175 2.83 -16.34 0.44
CA PHE A 175 2.82 -16.86 1.82
C PHE A 175 2.88 -18.39 1.86
N GLN A 176 3.05 -19.06 0.70
CA GLN A 176 3.12 -20.50 0.62
C GLN A 176 4.43 -21.01 1.21
N ASN A 177 4.39 -22.18 1.85
CA ASN A 177 5.57 -22.86 2.34
C ASN A 177 6.51 -21.98 3.19
N GLN A 178 5.95 -21.02 3.93
CA GLN A 178 6.73 -20.07 4.75
C GLN A 178 7.67 -19.16 3.93
N HIS A 179 7.34 -18.90 2.67
CA HIS A 179 8.12 -17.96 1.87
C HIS A 179 7.99 -16.53 2.38
N ASP A 180 6.76 -16.12 2.74
CA ASP A 180 6.43 -14.84 3.38
C ASP A 180 7.18 -13.66 2.75
N LYS A 181 7.00 -13.45 1.46
CA LYS A 181 7.73 -12.43 0.71
C LYS A 181 6.86 -11.76 -0.34
N VAL A 182 7.26 -10.57 -0.73
CA VAL A 182 6.62 -9.79 -1.79
C VAL A 182 7.62 -9.36 -2.84
N ARG A 183 7.13 -9.13 -4.06
CA ARG A 183 7.86 -8.43 -5.11
C ARG A 183 6.99 -7.39 -5.76
N PHE A 184 7.65 -6.43 -6.40
CA PHE A 184 7.00 -5.38 -7.15
C PHE A 184 7.29 -5.52 -8.64
N LEU A 185 6.28 -5.22 -9.45
CA LEU A 185 6.40 -5.22 -10.90
C LEU A 185 5.74 -3.95 -11.43
N TYR A 186 6.15 -3.54 -12.62
CA TYR A 186 5.52 -2.45 -13.36
C TYR A 186 5.25 -2.87 -14.80
N TRP A 187 4.22 -2.26 -15.39
CA TRP A 187 3.85 -2.55 -16.76
C TRP A 187 4.63 -1.67 -17.73
N SER A 188 5.41 -2.29 -18.60
CA SER A 188 6.18 -1.62 -19.65
C SER A 188 6.39 -2.57 -20.83
N ASP A 189 6.34 -2.06 -22.05
CA ASP A 189 6.52 -2.84 -23.28
C ASP A 189 5.60 -4.08 -23.34
N GLU A 190 4.32 -3.86 -23.01
CA GLU A 190 3.27 -4.89 -23.02
C GLU A 190 3.53 -6.10 -22.11
N LYS A 191 4.35 -5.93 -21.08
CA LYS A 191 4.66 -6.98 -20.09
C LYS A 191 4.91 -6.43 -18.70
N TRP A 192 4.77 -7.30 -17.71
CA TRP A 192 5.19 -7.04 -16.36
C TRP A 192 6.71 -7.23 -16.22
N LYS A 193 7.38 -6.21 -15.73
CA LYS A 193 8.81 -6.22 -15.39
C LYS A 193 8.96 -6.09 -13.90
N GLN A 194 9.78 -6.94 -13.29
CA GLN A 194 10.09 -6.80 -11.87
C GLN A 194 10.99 -5.58 -11.66
N ILE A 195 10.78 -4.88 -10.54
CA ILE A 195 11.65 -3.83 -10.04
C ILE A 195 12.14 -4.20 -8.64
N GLY A 196 13.44 -4.18 -8.46
CA GLY A 196 14.11 -4.57 -7.23
C GLY A 196 14.01 -6.07 -6.89
N PRO A 197 14.58 -6.48 -5.77
CA PRO A 197 14.54 -7.86 -5.30
C PRO A 197 13.20 -8.21 -4.64
N TRP A 198 13.05 -9.48 -4.26
CA TRP A 198 12.03 -9.90 -3.32
C TRP A 198 12.32 -9.28 -1.96
N HIS A 199 11.29 -8.72 -1.31
CA HIS A 199 11.33 -8.22 0.05
C HIS A 199 10.74 -9.28 0.98
N GLN A 200 11.48 -9.62 2.06
CA GLN A 200 11.05 -10.58 3.07
C GLN A 200 10.04 -9.94 4.01
N LEU A 201 8.90 -10.60 4.15
CA LEU A 201 7.90 -10.27 5.16
C LEU A 201 8.21 -11.02 6.47
N TYR A 202 7.72 -10.49 7.57
CA TYR A 202 7.87 -11.13 8.87
C TYR A 202 6.59 -10.98 9.69
N PHE A 203 6.46 -11.81 10.73
CA PHE A 203 5.32 -11.80 11.64
C PHE A 203 5.82 -11.55 13.03
N LYS A 204 5.73 -10.31 13.49
CA LYS A 204 6.11 -9.87 14.83
C LYS A 204 4.93 -9.22 15.54
N MET A 205 5.04 -9.16 16.88
CA MET A 205 4.00 -8.56 17.73
C MET A 205 3.94 -7.03 17.62
N ASP A 206 4.90 -6.40 16.97
CA ASP A 206 4.95 -4.96 16.69
C ASP A 206 3.91 -4.53 15.63
N HIS A 207 3.34 -5.48 14.88
CA HIS A 207 2.36 -5.21 13.83
C HIS A 207 1.20 -6.20 13.84
N PHE A 208 0.29 -6.04 14.79
CA PHE A 208 -0.86 -6.94 15.02
C PHE A 208 -1.77 -7.16 13.82
N THR A 209 -1.84 -6.21 12.91
CA THR A 209 -2.72 -6.30 11.74
C THR A 209 -2.15 -7.18 10.62
N GLY A 210 -0.93 -7.68 10.77
CA GLY A 210 -0.20 -8.38 9.72
C GLY A 210 0.21 -7.46 8.57
N CYS A 211 0.79 -8.03 7.52
CA CYS A 211 1.16 -7.28 6.33
C CYS A 211 -0.07 -6.79 5.56
N ARG A 212 -0.02 -5.55 5.11
CA ARG A 212 -1.08 -4.90 4.34
C ARG A 212 -0.56 -4.35 3.03
N VAL A 213 -1.40 -4.36 2.02
CA VAL A 213 -1.19 -3.52 0.83
C VAL A 213 -1.58 -2.10 1.19
N GLY A 214 -0.68 -1.14 0.97
CA GLY A 214 -0.93 0.28 1.18
C GLY A 214 -0.80 1.08 -0.11
N LEU A 215 -1.69 2.05 -0.31
CA LEU A 215 -1.55 3.12 -1.29
C LEU A 215 -1.19 4.39 -0.55
N PHE A 216 -0.18 5.11 -1.02
CA PHE A 216 0.37 6.25 -0.30
C PHE A 216 0.86 7.37 -1.23
N ALA A 217 0.96 8.58 -0.65
CA ALA A 217 1.70 9.69 -1.21
C ALA A 217 2.30 10.53 -0.08
N TYR A 218 3.57 10.95 -0.23
CA TYR A 218 4.24 11.84 0.72
C TYR A 218 5.34 12.67 0.04
N ALA A 219 5.78 13.77 0.70
CA ALA A 219 6.87 14.64 0.29
C ALA A 219 8.12 14.42 1.15
#